data_46f7da6756b21bd3caf72958909e5754
#
_entry.id   46f7da6756b21bd3caf72958909e5754
#
_cell.length_a   1.000
_cell.length_b   1.000
_cell.length_c   1.000
_cell.angle_alpha   90.00
_cell.angle_beta   90.00
_cell.angle_gamma   90.00
#
_symmetry.space_group_name_H-M   'P 1'
#
loop_
_entity.id
_entity.type
_entity.pdbx_description
1 polymer ?
#
loop_
_entity_poly.entity_id
_entity_poly.type
_entity_poly.pdbx_seq_one_letter_code
_entity_poly.pdbx_strand_id
1 'polypeptide(L)'
;AVVATGAGLAAYSRRKRTKQTASMTADARAINPKDTGSLMALPIDVLEKLSQEELVSTDESIRKARAELDMATAEFGAERTRSFVRALNHSTTTLQRAFGIRAQLDDTIPESEDERRAMLVDIVSSCGQADDALDAEAENFAALRDVLINADSNLAKLTQTMVDLRGRLPQAEQTLDRLRGEHPASMLTSIADNTQLASEHLEHADTALNDARALAAQPAGQQGGLVEALQAAEKSTHEADKLLAGIEHAEENIRMAQSNLSALVTEVEQEISEAGSLRARGQQQGTQADWASLDDAVTAAQAALSTARDKGGDDPLGAYTALADADAV
;
A
#
# COMPACT_ATOMS: atom_id res chain seq x y z
N ALA A 1 17.62 -39.73 -53.72
CA ALA A 1 17.52 -38.28 -53.53
C ALA A 1 16.33 -37.83 -52.64
N VAL A 2 15.66 -38.75 -51.93
CA VAL A 2 14.45 -38.41 -51.13
C VAL A 2 14.73 -38.27 -49.61
N VAL A 3 15.94 -38.65 -49.15
CA VAL A 3 16.27 -38.62 -47.70
C VAL A 3 16.75 -37.26 -47.19
N ALA A 4 17.20 -36.34 -48.07
CA ALA A 4 17.74 -35.05 -47.66
C ALA A 4 16.68 -33.97 -47.33
N THR A 5 15.44 -34.11 -47.80
CA THR A 5 14.35 -33.15 -47.57
C THR A 5 13.67 -33.31 -46.22
N GLY A 6 13.65 -34.51 -45.62
CA GLY A 6 13.04 -34.76 -44.30
C GLY A 6 13.84 -34.17 -43.14
N ALA A 7 15.16 -34.20 -43.18
CA ALA A 7 16.03 -33.66 -42.14
C ALA A 7 15.97 -32.12 -42.05
N GLY A 8 15.85 -31.44 -43.20
CA GLY A 8 15.71 -29.97 -43.26
C GLY A 8 14.39 -29.46 -42.71
N LEU A 9 13.28 -30.14 -42.98
CA LEU A 9 11.96 -29.77 -42.45
C LEU A 9 11.85 -30.05 -40.95
N ALA A 10 12.44 -31.16 -40.46
CA ALA A 10 12.48 -31.45 -39.03
C ALA A 10 13.35 -30.46 -38.26
N ALA A 11 14.49 -30.01 -38.79
CA ALA A 11 15.34 -29.00 -38.21
C ALA A 11 14.67 -27.61 -38.23
N TYR A 12 13.97 -27.25 -39.29
CA TYR A 12 13.21 -26.00 -39.39
C TYR A 12 12.03 -25.98 -38.43
N SER A 13 11.25 -27.07 -38.32
CA SER A 13 10.13 -27.17 -37.36
C SER A 13 10.61 -27.11 -35.90
N ARG A 14 11.74 -27.76 -35.56
CA ARG A 14 12.37 -27.67 -34.24
C ARG A 14 12.79 -26.21 -33.90
N ARG A 15 13.50 -25.55 -34.84
CA ARG A 15 13.90 -24.13 -34.64
C ARG A 15 12.71 -23.20 -34.50
N LYS A 16 11.63 -23.41 -35.25
CA LYS A 16 10.40 -22.62 -35.13
C LYS A 16 9.72 -22.85 -33.79
N ARG A 17 9.58 -24.11 -33.33
CA ARG A 17 9.07 -24.42 -31.97
C ARG A 17 9.92 -23.81 -30.89
N THR A 18 11.24 -23.93 -30.91
CA THR A 18 12.13 -23.36 -29.91
C THR A 18 12.03 -21.84 -29.83
N LYS A 19 11.91 -21.14 -30.98
CA LYS A 19 11.70 -19.70 -31.01
C LYS A 19 10.33 -19.29 -30.44
N GLN A 20 9.30 -20.05 -30.75
CA GLN A 20 7.94 -19.80 -30.27
C GLN A 20 7.84 -20.05 -28.77
N THR A 21 8.40 -21.14 -28.25
CA THR A 21 8.48 -21.39 -26.81
C THR A 21 9.27 -20.29 -26.09
N ALA A 22 10.38 -19.82 -26.66
CA ALA A 22 11.18 -18.74 -26.07
C ALA A 22 10.40 -17.42 -26.00
N SER A 23 9.62 -17.06 -27.04
CA SER A 23 8.75 -15.88 -27.02
C SER A 23 7.65 -16.04 -25.98
N MET A 24 6.94 -17.17 -25.96
CA MET A 24 5.88 -17.45 -25.00
C MET A 24 6.40 -17.50 -23.56
N THR A 25 7.62 -17.97 -23.32
CA THR A 25 8.24 -17.93 -21.98
C THR A 25 8.52 -16.48 -21.54
N ALA A 26 8.94 -15.62 -22.47
CA ALA A 26 9.15 -14.20 -22.15
C ALA A 26 7.84 -13.50 -21.77
N ASP A 27 6.76 -13.76 -22.50
CA ASP A 27 5.42 -13.23 -22.19
C ASP A 27 4.87 -13.81 -20.87
N ALA A 28 5.12 -15.11 -20.62
CA ALA A 28 4.65 -15.81 -19.44
C ALA A 28 5.32 -15.34 -18.13
N ARG A 29 6.54 -14.82 -18.18
CA ARG A 29 7.22 -14.19 -17.01
C ARG A 29 6.48 -12.96 -16.49
N ALA A 30 5.64 -12.32 -17.29
CA ALA A 30 4.84 -11.17 -16.88
C ALA A 30 3.52 -11.57 -16.20
N ILE A 31 3.20 -12.86 -16.17
CA ILE A 31 1.99 -13.36 -15.49
C ILE A 31 2.22 -13.26 -13.98
N ASN A 32 1.25 -12.65 -13.28
CA ASN A 32 1.29 -12.60 -11.82
C ASN A 32 1.34 -14.01 -11.22
N PRO A 33 2.28 -14.35 -10.33
CA PRO A 33 2.38 -15.67 -9.71
C PRO A 33 1.11 -16.16 -9.01
N LYS A 34 0.24 -15.23 -8.58
CA LYS A 34 -1.06 -15.55 -7.97
C LYS A 34 -2.13 -15.94 -8.98
N ASP A 35 -1.95 -15.62 -10.26
CA ASP A 35 -2.89 -15.98 -11.33
C ASP A 35 -2.62 -17.39 -11.84
N THR A 36 -3.00 -18.37 -11.02
CA THR A 36 -2.87 -19.79 -11.35
C THR A 36 -3.72 -20.18 -12.56
N GLY A 37 -4.80 -19.46 -12.86
CA GLY A 37 -5.65 -19.70 -14.03
C GLY A 37 -4.90 -19.44 -15.34
N SER A 38 -4.24 -18.29 -15.45
CA SER A 38 -3.40 -17.95 -16.60
C SER A 38 -2.19 -18.87 -16.71
N LEU A 39 -1.56 -19.25 -15.59
CA LEU A 39 -0.47 -20.23 -15.58
C LEU A 39 -0.92 -21.60 -16.08
N MET A 40 -2.08 -22.11 -15.65
CA MET A 40 -2.65 -23.38 -16.09
C MET A 40 -2.94 -23.43 -17.61
N ALA A 41 -3.18 -22.29 -18.24
CA ALA A 41 -3.43 -22.19 -19.67
C ALA A 41 -2.15 -22.28 -20.53
N LEU A 42 -0.96 -22.19 -19.93
CA LEU A 42 0.31 -22.23 -20.65
C LEU A 42 0.61 -23.65 -21.17
N PRO A 43 1.35 -23.77 -22.31
CA PRO A 43 1.89 -25.05 -22.76
C PRO A 43 2.84 -25.67 -21.74
N ILE A 44 2.85 -26.99 -21.63
CA ILE A 44 3.69 -27.72 -20.65
C ILE A 44 5.18 -27.42 -20.83
N ASP A 45 5.68 -27.30 -22.05
CA ASP A 45 7.07 -27.00 -22.34
C ASP A 45 7.47 -25.59 -21.89
N VAL A 46 6.53 -24.63 -21.85
CA VAL A 46 6.70 -23.31 -21.28
C VAL A 46 6.74 -23.38 -19.74
N LEU A 47 5.80 -24.12 -19.13
CA LEU A 47 5.76 -24.32 -17.68
C LEU A 47 7.02 -25.06 -17.17
N GLU A 48 7.51 -26.06 -17.89
CA GLU A 48 8.76 -26.74 -17.58
C GLU A 48 9.93 -25.76 -17.48
N LYS A 49 10.03 -24.89 -18.46
CA LYS A 49 11.11 -23.91 -18.50
C LYS A 49 10.96 -22.86 -17.40
N LEU A 50 9.74 -22.34 -17.20
CA LEU A 50 9.45 -21.41 -16.13
C LEU A 50 9.75 -22.01 -14.75
N SER A 51 9.31 -23.24 -14.48
CA SER A 51 9.57 -23.89 -13.20
C SER A 51 11.06 -24.05 -12.89
N GLN A 52 11.89 -24.31 -13.90
CA GLN A 52 13.34 -24.35 -13.74
C GLN A 52 13.94 -22.96 -13.47
N GLU A 53 13.45 -21.95 -14.19
CA GLU A 53 13.89 -20.56 -13.99
C GLU A 53 13.50 -20.06 -12.59
N GLU A 54 12.27 -20.32 -12.13
CA GLU A 54 11.79 -19.92 -10.80
C GLU A 54 12.56 -20.60 -9.66
N LEU A 55 12.87 -21.90 -9.77
CA LEU A 55 13.70 -22.57 -8.75
C LEU A 55 15.08 -21.93 -8.60
N VAL A 56 15.69 -21.52 -9.71
CA VAL A 56 17.00 -20.86 -9.70
C VAL A 56 16.87 -19.43 -9.17
N SER A 57 15.84 -18.68 -9.60
CA SER A 57 15.56 -17.33 -9.15
C SER A 57 15.35 -17.28 -7.64
N THR A 58 14.47 -18.14 -7.13
CA THR A 58 14.14 -18.18 -5.69
C THR A 58 15.34 -18.59 -4.84
N ASP A 59 16.21 -19.52 -5.30
CA ASP A 59 17.44 -19.83 -4.57
C ASP A 59 18.40 -18.62 -4.54
N GLU A 60 18.49 -17.86 -5.61
CA GLU A 60 19.30 -16.63 -5.67
C GLU A 60 18.70 -15.53 -4.80
N SER A 61 17.40 -15.34 -4.84
CA SER A 61 16.67 -14.36 -4.00
C SER A 61 16.84 -14.66 -2.51
N ILE A 62 16.74 -15.94 -2.11
CA ILE A 62 17.00 -16.38 -0.71
C ILE A 62 18.43 -16.05 -0.29
N ARG A 63 19.42 -16.26 -1.16
CA ARG A 63 20.83 -15.93 -0.84
C ARG A 63 21.06 -14.44 -0.69
N LYS A 64 20.47 -13.63 -1.57
CA LYS A 64 20.52 -12.16 -1.48
C LYS A 64 19.81 -11.68 -0.22
N ALA A 65 18.60 -12.18 0.03
CA ALA A 65 17.80 -11.81 1.19
C ALA A 65 18.49 -12.13 2.52
N ARG A 66 19.26 -13.22 2.63
CA ARG A 66 20.07 -13.51 3.83
C ARG A 66 21.14 -12.43 4.10
N ALA A 67 21.86 -12.05 3.06
CA ALA A 67 22.88 -11.01 3.20
C ALA A 67 22.26 -9.65 3.55
N GLU A 68 21.10 -9.34 2.97
CA GLU A 68 20.36 -8.12 3.26
C GLU A 68 19.77 -8.12 4.68
N LEU A 69 19.23 -9.26 5.14
CA LEU A 69 18.74 -9.43 6.50
C LEU A 69 19.85 -9.24 7.55
N ASP A 70 21.04 -9.75 7.30
CA ASP A 70 22.18 -9.56 8.19
C ASP A 70 22.53 -8.07 8.32
N MET A 71 22.56 -7.33 7.21
CA MET A 71 22.78 -5.88 7.22
C MET A 71 21.62 -5.15 7.90
N ALA A 72 20.37 -5.46 7.54
CA ALA A 72 19.20 -4.83 8.13
C ALA A 72 19.12 -5.09 9.65
N THR A 73 19.51 -6.28 10.11
CA THR A 73 19.53 -6.61 11.54
C THR A 73 20.59 -5.81 12.29
N ALA A 74 21.74 -5.57 11.67
CA ALA A 74 22.78 -4.72 12.25
C ALA A 74 22.38 -3.25 12.31
N GLU A 75 21.62 -2.76 11.32
CA GLU A 75 21.17 -1.37 11.23
C GLU A 75 19.92 -1.07 12.08
N PHE A 76 18.93 -1.97 12.05
CA PHE A 76 17.60 -1.74 12.61
C PHE A 76 17.24 -2.60 13.82
N GLY A 77 18.06 -3.60 14.13
CA GLY A 77 17.85 -4.53 15.22
C GLY A 77 16.91 -5.69 14.87
N ALA A 78 16.96 -6.75 15.71
CA ALA A 78 16.23 -8.00 15.48
C ALA A 78 14.69 -7.86 15.55
N GLU A 79 14.19 -6.89 16.29
CA GLU A 79 12.76 -6.66 16.45
C GLU A 79 12.11 -6.24 15.13
N ARG A 80 12.73 -5.28 14.45
CA ARG A 80 12.22 -4.72 13.20
C ARG A 80 12.39 -5.66 12.01
N THR A 81 13.37 -6.55 12.06
CA THR A 81 13.63 -7.51 10.98
C THR A 81 12.83 -8.80 11.10
N ARG A 82 11.90 -8.92 12.06
CA ARG A 82 11.07 -10.12 12.25
C ARG A 82 10.22 -10.49 11.03
N SER A 83 9.68 -9.52 10.32
CA SER A 83 8.91 -9.76 9.09
C SER A 83 9.79 -10.37 8.02
N PHE A 84 10.98 -9.82 7.83
CA PHE A 84 11.97 -10.33 6.89
C PHE A 84 12.44 -11.75 7.24
N VAL A 85 12.71 -12.02 8.52
CA VAL A 85 13.04 -13.39 9.00
C VAL A 85 11.91 -14.37 8.66
N ARG A 86 10.65 -13.99 8.85
CA ARG A 86 9.50 -14.84 8.51
C ARG A 86 9.39 -15.08 7.00
N ALA A 87 9.53 -14.03 6.20
CA ALA A 87 9.52 -14.14 4.74
C ALA A 87 10.64 -15.07 4.25
N LEU A 88 11.87 -14.90 4.76
CA LEU A 88 13.02 -15.72 4.41
C LEU A 88 12.83 -17.20 4.78
N ASN A 89 12.30 -17.48 5.98
CA ASN A 89 12.01 -18.84 6.41
C ASN A 89 10.89 -19.48 5.56
N HIS A 90 9.84 -18.73 5.26
CA HIS A 90 8.77 -19.18 4.38
C HIS A 90 9.29 -19.50 2.96
N SER A 91 10.05 -18.60 2.36
CA SER A 91 10.64 -18.79 1.03
C SER A 91 11.59 -19.99 0.99
N THR A 92 12.41 -20.18 2.05
CA THR A 92 13.29 -21.34 2.17
C THR A 92 12.49 -22.65 2.20
N THR A 93 11.40 -22.71 2.97
CA THR A 93 10.54 -23.90 3.07
C THR A 93 9.81 -24.14 1.75
N THR A 94 9.35 -23.08 1.10
CA THR A 94 8.69 -23.15 -0.22
C THR A 94 9.64 -23.71 -1.28
N LEU A 95 10.86 -23.21 -1.34
CA LEU A 95 11.88 -23.70 -2.27
C LEU A 95 12.21 -25.18 -2.04
N GLN A 96 12.34 -25.61 -0.79
CA GLN A 96 12.56 -27.03 -0.46
C GLN A 96 11.42 -27.92 -0.95
N ARG A 97 10.16 -27.47 -0.77
CA ARG A 97 8.97 -28.18 -1.28
C ARG A 97 8.99 -28.21 -2.81
N ALA A 98 9.30 -27.11 -3.46
CA ALA A 98 9.37 -27.01 -4.91
C ALA A 98 10.45 -27.93 -5.50
N PHE A 99 11.62 -28.05 -4.87
CA PHE A 99 12.61 -29.05 -5.24
C PHE A 99 12.11 -30.50 -5.05
N GLY A 100 11.33 -30.77 -4.02
CA GLY A 100 10.67 -32.06 -3.83
C GLY A 100 9.70 -32.39 -4.95
N ILE A 101 8.87 -31.43 -5.35
CA ILE A 101 7.96 -31.58 -6.51
C ILE A 101 8.78 -31.79 -7.80
N ARG A 102 9.85 -31.03 -7.99
CA ARG A 102 10.72 -31.21 -9.17
C ARG A 102 11.34 -32.59 -9.21
N ALA A 103 11.80 -33.12 -8.08
CA ALA A 103 12.37 -34.47 -8.01
C ALA A 103 11.34 -35.57 -8.35
N GLN A 104 10.06 -35.38 -7.98
CA GLN A 104 8.97 -36.27 -8.40
C GLN A 104 8.78 -36.23 -9.92
N LEU A 105 8.70 -35.01 -10.49
CA LEU A 105 8.56 -34.86 -11.95
C LEU A 105 9.72 -35.44 -12.78
N ASP A 106 10.88 -35.63 -12.16
CA ASP A 106 12.09 -36.17 -12.78
C ASP A 106 12.32 -37.67 -12.48
N ASP A 107 11.45 -38.30 -11.65
CA ASP A 107 11.58 -39.71 -11.32
C ASP A 107 11.09 -40.62 -12.47
N THR A 108 11.10 -41.94 -12.27
CA THR A 108 10.74 -42.93 -13.29
C THR A 108 9.25 -43.28 -13.35
N ILE A 109 8.46 -42.70 -12.41
CA ILE A 109 7.01 -42.94 -12.34
C ILE A 109 6.32 -41.82 -13.14
N PRO A 110 5.65 -42.16 -14.26
CA PRO A 110 5.04 -41.10 -15.08
C PRO A 110 3.74 -40.59 -14.44
N GLU A 111 3.66 -39.26 -14.23
CA GLU A 111 2.43 -38.57 -13.89
C GLU A 111 1.52 -38.41 -15.13
N SER A 112 0.23 -38.25 -14.90
CA SER A 112 -0.68 -37.79 -15.96
C SER A 112 -0.33 -36.37 -16.41
N GLU A 113 -0.76 -35.97 -17.60
CA GLU A 113 -0.49 -34.62 -18.12
C GLU A 113 -1.08 -33.54 -17.22
N ASP A 114 -2.27 -33.77 -16.65
CA ASP A 114 -2.92 -32.83 -15.74
C ASP A 114 -2.20 -32.71 -14.40
N GLU A 115 -1.73 -33.82 -13.82
CA GLU A 115 -0.94 -33.82 -12.58
C GLU A 115 0.40 -33.13 -12.81
N ARG A 116 1.10 -33.43 -13.91
CA ARG A 116 2.35 -32.77 -14.29
C ARG A 116 2.15 -31.25 -14.41
N ARG A 117 1.09 -30.84 -15.10
CA ARG A 117 0.72 -29.40 -15.22
C ARG A 117 0.49 -28.75 -13.89
N ALA A 118 -0.31 -29.36 -13.02
CA ALA A 118 -0.61 -28.85 -11.69
C ALA A 118 0.67 -28.70 -10.84
N MET A 119 1.57 -29.67 -10.87
CA MET A 119 2.84 -29.64 -10.16
C MET A 119 3.77 -28.53 -10.67
N LEU A 120 3.87 -28.35 -11.99
CA LEU A 120 4.66 -27.26 -12.58
C LEU A 120 4.10 -25.89 -12.23
N VAL A 121 2.79 -25.71 -12.25
CA VAL A 121 2.13 -24.47 -11.83
C VAL A 121 2.33 -24.22 -10.34
N ASP A 122 2.29 -25.25 -9.48
CA ASP A 122 2.58 -25.08 -8.04
C ASP A 122 4.02 -24.58 -7.82
N ILE A 123 5.01 -25.11 -8.54
CA ILE A 123 6.39 -24.59 -8.48
C ILE A 123 6.43 -23.12 -8.88
N VAL A 124 5.93 -22.78 -10.08
CA VAL A 124 5.99 -21.40 -10.62
C VAL A 124 5.27 -20.42 -9.70
N SER A 125 4.04 -20.74 -9.31
CA SER A 125 3.23 -19.87 -8.46
C SER A 125 3.83 -19.68 -7.07
N SER A 126 4.23 -20.78 -6.40
CA SER A 126 4.73 -20.70 -5.03
C SER A 126 6.11 -20.05 -4.95
N CYS A 127 7.01 -20.35 -5.90
CA CYS A 127 8.32 -19.71 -5.96
C CYS A 127 8.21 -18.23 -6.30
N GLY A 128 7.41 -17.85 -7.30
CA GLY A 128 7.20 -16.45 -7.65
C GLY A 128 6.59 -15.63 -6.50
N GLN A 129 5.62 -16.18 -5.77
CA GLN A 129 5.09 -15.51 -4.57
C GLN A 129 6.12 -15.39 -3.44
N ALA A 130 7.04 -16.35 -3.32
CA ALA A 130 8.12 -16.29 -2.35
C ALA A 130 9.15 -15.21 -2.71
N ASP A 131 9.46 -15.05 -4.01
CA ASP A 131 10.32 -13.96 -4.51
C ASP A 131 9.68 -12.59 -4.28
N ASP A 132 8.40 -12.41 -4.64
CA ASP A 132 7.64 -11.18 -4.38
C ASP A 132 7.68 -10.78 -2.91
N ALA A 133 7.56 -11.75 -1.99
CA ALA A 133 7.59 -11.50 -0.56
C ALA A 133 8.97 -11.06 -0.06
N LEU A 134 10.05 -11.62 -0.61
CA LEU A 134 11.42 -11.22 -0.28
C LEU A 134 11.76 -9.84 -0.83
N ASP A 135 11.34 -9.56 -2.07
CA ASP A 135 11.54 -8.26 -2.72
C ASP A 135 10.80 -7.15 -1.95
N ALA A 136 9.55 -7.38 -1.53
CA ALA A 136 8.81 -6.42 -0.71
C ALA A 136 9.51 -6.10 0.61
N GLU A 137 10.11 -7.08 1.28
CA GLU A 137 10.89 -6.83 2.50
C GLU A 137 12.18 -6.06 2.21
N ALA A 138 12.89 -6.39 1.13
CA ALA A 138 14.09 -5.67 0.71
C ALA A 138 13.78 -4.21 0.37
N GLU A 139 12.69 -3.94 -0.34
CA GLU A 139 12.23 -2.58 -0.64
C GLU A 139 11.87 -1.80 0.62
N ASN A 140 11.18 -2.43 1.59
CA ASN A 140 10.88 -1.82 2.87
C ASN A 140 12.15 -1.38 3.62
N PHE A 141 13.19 -2.21 3.65
CA PHE A 141 14.45 -1.87 4.32
C PHE A 141 15.28 -0.84 3.52
N ALA A 142 15.20 -0.84 2.19
CA ALA A 142 15.79 0.22 1.37
C ALA A 142 15.14 1.58 1.67
N ALA A 143 13.81 1.64 1.77
CA ALA A 143 13.09 2.84 2.14
C ALA A 143 13.44 3.33 3.56
N LEU A 144 13.55 2.44 4.54
CA LEU A 144 13.98 2.78 5.89
C LEU A 144 15.41 3.34 5.91
N ARG A 145 16.33 2.75 5.13
CA ARG A 145 17.72 3.21 4.99
C ARG A 145 17.80 4.62 4.38
N ASP A 146 16.96 4.90 3.38
CA ASP A 146 16.86 6.23 2.78
C ASP A 146 16.41 7.28 3.80
N VAL A 147 15.49 6.95 4.70
CA VAL A 147 15.09 7.84 5.79
C VAL A 147 16.27 8.13 6.73
N LEU A 148 17.07 7.12 7.09
CA LEU A 148 18.25 7.30 7.94
C LEU A 148 19.32 8.16 7.27
N ILE A 149 19.61 7.91 5.98
CA ILE A 149 20.60 8.68 5.21
C ILE A 149 20.18 10.16 5.12
N ASN A 150 18.87 10.42 4.98
CA ASN A 150 18.33 11.77 4.84
C ASN A 150 17.86 12.38 6.18
N ALA A 151 18.15 11.76 7.32
CA ALA A 151 17.62 12.15 8.63
C ALA A 151 17.87 13.62 8.95
N ASP A 152 19.10 14.10 8.77
CA ASP A 152 19.46 15.51 9.05
C ASP A 152 18.67 16.49 8.19
N SER A 153 18.48 16.17 6.91
CA SER A 153 17.67 16.97 5.98
C SER A 153 16.20 16.97 6.37
N ASN A 154 15.67 15.83 6.77
CA ASN A 154 14.27 15.68 7.19
C ASN A 154 14.03 16.43 8.52
N LEU A 155 14.95 16.32 9.48
CA LEU A 155 14.91 17.06 10.74
C LEU A 155 14.94 18.58 10.51
N ALA A 156 15.78 19.05 9.58
CA ALA A 156 15.84 20.48 9.25
C ALA A 156 14.55 20.97 8.61
N LYS A 157 13.98 20.21 7.65
CA LYS A 157 12.69 20.55 7.00
C LYS A 157 11.55 20.59 8.02
N LEU A 158 11.40 19.55 8.84
CA LEU A 158 10.35 19.48 9.86
C LEU A 158 10.48 20.60 10.90
N THR A 159 11.73 20.93 11.28
CA THR A 159 11.98 22.06 12.20
C THR A 159 11.53 23.39 11.56
N GLN A 160 11.81 23.61 10.29
CA GLN A 160 11.36 24.81 9.57
C GLN A 160 9.85 24.85 9.47
N THR A 161 9.21 23.75 9.10
CA THR A 161 7.74 23.64 9.05
C THR A 161 7.11 23.96 10.40
N MET A 162 7.68 23.47 11.51
CA MET A 162 7.19 23.79 12.85
C MET A 162 7.32 25.28 13.18
N VAL A 163 8.42 25.92 12.80
CA VAL A 163 8.61 27.39 13.02
C VAL A 163 7.55 28.17 12.25
N ASP A 164 7.31 27.78 11.00
CA ASP A 164 6.33 28.43 10.12
C ASP A 164 4.90 28.25 10.68
N LEU A 165 4.54 27.04 11.12
CA LEU A 165 3.22 26.77 11.73
C LEU A 165 3.01 27.52 13.04
N ARG A 166 4.03 27.56 13.90
CA ARG A 166 3.97 28.39 15.14
C ARG A 166 3.80 29.88 14.86
N GLY A 167 4.39 30.36 13.74
CA GLY A 167 4.20 31.74 13.30
C GLY A 167 2.77 32.03 12.83
N ARG A 168 2.02 31.03 12.36
CA ARG A 168 0.62 31.19 11.91
C ARG A 168 -0.39 31.18 13.06
N LEU A 169 -0.08 30.54 14.19
CA LEU A 169 -1.01 30.43 15.36
C LEU A 169 -1.65 31.75 15.77
N PRO A 170 -0.89 32.85 16.04
CA PRO A 170 -1.49 34.11 16.48
C PRO A 170 -2.46 34.70 15.44
N GLN A 171 -2.19 34.53 14.16
CA GLN A 171 -3.05 35.03 13.10
C GLN A 171 -4.32 34.16 12.97
N ALA A 172 -4.21 32.84 13.13
CA ALA A 172 -5.35 31.95 13.18
C ALA A 172 -6.27 32.25 14.36
N GLU A 173 -5.71 32.54 15.57
CA GLU A 173 -6.48 32.97 16.73
C GLU A 173 -7.26 34.26 16.44
N GLN A 174 -6.62 35.29 15.86
CA GLN A 174 -7.28 36.54 15.48
C GLN A 174 -8.40 36.31 14.45
N THR A 175 -8.15 35.43 13.47
CA THR A 175 -9.15 35.06 12.46
C THR A 175 -10.35 34.37 13.09
N LEU A 176 -10.13 33.41 14.00
CA LEU A 176 -11.19 32.68 14.69
C LEU A 176 -12.01 33.63 15.58
N ASP A 177 -11.37 34.59 16.30
CA ASP A 177 -12.07 35.57 17.11
C ASP A 177 -12.92 36.51 16.26
N ARG A 178 -12.45 36.92 15.08
CA ARG A 178 -13.26 37.70 14.13
C ARG A 178 -14.47 36.90 13.67
N LEU A 179 -14.28 35.63 13.26
CA LEU A 179 -15.37 34.76 12.83
C LEU A 179 -16.42 34.55 13.93
N ARG A 180 -16.01 34.41 15.19
CA ARG A 180 -16.92 34.33 16.34
C ARG A 180 -17.78 35.59 16.52
N GLY A 181 -17.27 36.73 16.07
CA GLY A 181 -18.04 37.99 16.06
C GLY A 181 -19.02 38.12 14.90
N GLU A 182 -18.77 37.44 13.79
CA GLU A 182 -19.51 37.55 12.53
C GLU A 182 -20.53 36.41 12.32
N HIS A 183 -20.28 35.22 12.89
CA HIS A 183 -21.09 34.02 12.70
C HIS A 183 -21.60 33.42 14.02
N PRO A 184 -22.76 32.77 14.01
CA PRO A 184 -23.24 31.98 15.14
C PRO A 184 -22.24 30.88 15.53
N ALA A 185 -22.14 30.57 16.83
CA ALA A 185 -21.23 29.55 17.34
C ALA A 185 -21.47 28.15 16.70
N SER A 186 -22.72 27.87 16.35
CA SER A 186 -23.06 26.60 15.64
C SER A 186 -22.35 26.44 14.31
N MET A 187 -22.15 27.51 13.55
CA MET A 187 -21.45 27.47 12.25
C MET A 187 -19.93 27.30 12.39
N LEU A 188 -19.37 27.51 13.57
CA LEU A 188 -17.94 27.44 13.84
C LEU A 188 -17.56 26.20 14.66
N THR A 189 -18.52 25.30 14.94
CA THR A 189 -18.31 24.14 15.81
C THR A 189 -17.14 23.27 15.34
N SER A 190 -16.99 23.08 14.02
CA SER A 190 -15.94 22.25 13.41
C SER A 190 -14.53 22.84 13.52
N ILE A 191 -14.40 24.15 13.77
CA ILE A 191 -13.11 24.84 13.84
C ILE A 191 -12.85 25.53 15.20
N ALA A 192 -13.83 25.46 16.12
CA ALA A 192 -13.83 26.19 17.38
C ALA A 192 -12.58 25.97 18.25
N ASP A 193 -12.07 24.74 18.25
CA ASP A 193 -10.94 24.29 19.06
C ASP A 193 -9.64 24.12 18.24
N ASN A 194 -9.66 24.45 16.94
CA ASN A 194 -8.55 24.16 16.04
C ASN A 194 -7.24 24.83 16.45
N THR A 195 -7.26 26.03 17.01
CA THR A 195 -6.04 26.70 17.49
C THR A 195 -5.41 25.96 18.66
N GLN A 196 -6.22 25.50 19.62
CA GLN A 196 -5.76 24.72 20.75
C GLN A 196 -5.20 23.35 20.28
N LEU A 197 -5.96 22.63 19.45
CA LEU A 197 -5.53 21.34 18.91
C LEU A 197 -4.25 21.48 18.07
N ALA A 198 -4.13 22.53 17.26
CA ALA A 198 -2.91 22.81 16.50
C ALA A 198 -1.71 23.03 17.43
N SER A 199 -1.89 23.77 18.53
CA SER A 199 -0.84 23.98 19.55
C SER A 199 -0.42 22.63 20.18
N GLU A 200 -1.36 21.79 20.56
CA GLU A 200 -1.10 20.46 21.13
C GLU A 200 -0.32 19.56 20.14
N HIS A 201 -0.71 19.57 18.87
CA HIS A 201 0.02 18.84 17.82
C HIS A 201 1.43 19.39 17.62
N LEU A 202 1.64 20.69 17.69
CA LEU A 202 2.98 21.30 17.62
C LEU A 202 3.85 20.95 18.82
N GLU A 203 3.29 20.76 20.01
CA GLU A 203 4.02 20.27 21.20
C GLU A 203 4.41 18.79 21.02
N HIS A 204 3.51 17.96 20.50
CA HIS A 204 3.82 16.57 20.16
C HIS A 204 4.92 16.47 19.09
N ALA A 205 4.85 17.30 18.03
CA ALA A 205 5.86 17.37 17.02
C ALA A 205 7.24 17.77 17.57
N ASP A 206 7.28 18.74 18.50
CA ASP A 206 8.51 19.18 19.16
C ASP A 206 9.16 18.05 19.97
N THR A 207 8.35 17.33 20.73
CA THR A 207 8.79 16.15 21.49
C THR A 207 9.37 15.10 20.55
N ALA A 208 8.64 14.73 19.50
CA ALA A 208 9.07 13.74 18.52
C ALA A 208 10.36 14.18 17.78
N LEU A 209 10.50 15.47 17.43
CA LEU A 209 11.72 16.00 16.82
C LEU A 209 12.93 15.97 17.77
N ASN A 210 12.72 16.22 19.06
CA ASN A 210 13.80 16.14 20.05
C ASN A 210 14.26 14.69 20.24
N ASP A 211 13.32 13.73 20.25
CA ASP A 211 13.63 12.31 20.28
C ASP A 211 14.36 11.89 19.01
N ALA A 212 13.90 12.33 17.84
CA ALA A 212 14.54 12.03 16.56
C ALA A 212 15.97 12.57 16.50
N ARG A 213 16.24 13.81 16.99
CA ARG A 213 17.59 14.37 17.08
C ARG A 213 18.49 13.55 18.00
N ALA A 214 17.98 13.13 19.16
CA ALA A 214 18.72 12.30 20.09
C ALA A 214 19.08 10.93 19.49
N LEU A 215 18.16 10.34 18.74
CA LEU A 215 18.38 9.06 18.04
C LEU A 215 19.32 9.22 16.84
N ALA A 216 19.19 10.30 16.05
CA ALA A 216 20.10 10.58 14.94
C ALA A 216 21.56 10.75 15.37
N ALA A 217 21.79 11.26 16.58
CA ALA A 217 23.12 11.39 17.17
C ALA A 217 23.74 10.07 17.65
N GLN A 218 22.96 8.96 17.70
CA GLN A 218 23.49 7.65 18.09
C GLN A 218 24.32 7.00 16.95
N PRO A 219 25.25 6.11 17.28
CA PRO A 219 25.95 5.32 16.27
C PRO A 219 24.99 4.50 15.40
N ALA A 220 25.42 4.20 14.16
CA ALA A 220 24.70 3.29 13.28
C ALA A 220 24.36 1.96 14.00
N GLY A 221 23.15 1.46 13.84
CA GLY A 221 22.65 0.29 14.55
C GLY A 221 22.02 0.57 15.94
N GLN A 222 22.21 1.77 16.49
CA GLN A 222 21.57 2.21 17.74
C GLN A 222 20.49 3.28 17.51
N GLN A 223 20.22 3.61 16.26
CA GLN A 223 19.22 4.60 15.85
C GLN A 223 17.80 4.00 15.76
N GLY A 224 17.55 2.88 16.42
CA GLY A 224 16.23 2.27 16.50
C GLY A 224 15.21 3.27 17.07
N GLY A 225 14.10 3.52 16.32
CA GLY A 225 13.09 4.52 16.69
C GLY A 225 13.19 5.85 15.93
N LEU A 226 14.29 6.12 15.23
CA LEU A 226 14.46 7.38 14.47
C LEU A 226 13.39 7.56 13.39
N VAL A 227 13.09 6.50 12.65
CA VAL A 227 12.07 6.54 11.59
C VAL A 227 10.70 6.85 12.19
N GLU A 228 10.32 6.18 13.28
CA GLU A 228 9.03 6.42 13.97
C GLU A 228 8.96 7.82 14.57
N ALA A 229 10.05 8.31 15.15
CA ALA A 229 10.10 9.65 15.68
C ALA A 229 9.94 10.71 14.58
N LEU A 230 10.59 10.53 13.41
CA LEU A 230 10.40 11.41 12.25
C LEU A 230 8.97 11.35 11.72
N GLN A 231 8.39 10.15 11.56
CA GLN A 231 7.00 9.98 11.12
C GLN A 231 6.00 10.58 12.11
N ALA A 232 6.25 10.44 13.41
CA ALA A 232 5.39 11.06 14.44
C ALA A 232 5.45 12.58 14.36
N ALA A 233 6.63 13.16 14.16
CA ALA A 233 6.79 14.60 13.96
C ALA A 233 6.11 15.08 12.68
N GLU A 234 6.27 14.37 11.57
CA GLU A 234 5.63 14.68 10.30
C GLU A 234 4.11 14.63 10.40
N LYS A 235 3.56 13.55 10.98
CA LYS A 235 2.13 13.43 11.23
C LYS A 235 1.60 14.58 12.07
N SER A 236 2.26 14.90 13.18
CA SER A 236 1.81 15.97 14.08
C SER A 236 1.91 17.35 13.43
N THR A 237 2.94 17.62 12.64
CA THR A 237 3.03 18.88 11.87
C THR A 237 1.96 18.98 10.80
N HIS A 238 1.64 17.88 10.12
CA HIS A 238 0.57 17.82 9.11
C HIS A 238 -0.81 18.08 9.73
N GLU A 239 -1.13 17.47 10.87
CA GLU A 239 -2.40 17.73 11.59
C GLU A 239 -2.50 19.18 12.05
N ALA A 240 -1.41 19.76 12.58
CA ALA A 240 -1.40 21.18 12.95
C ALA A 240 -1.64 22.09 11.73
N ASP A 241 -1.02 21.81 10.59
CA ASP A 241 -1.21 22.55 9.34
C ASP A 241 -2.67 22.49 8.87
N LYS A 242 -3.26 21.30 8.86
CA LYS A 242 -4.67 21.09 8.49
C LYS A 242 -5.63 21.88 9.38
N LEU A 243 -5.39 21.89 10.68
CA LEU A 243 -6.21 22.63 11.65
C LEU A 243 -6.12 24.16 11.43
N LEU A 244 -4.90 24.68 11.22
CA LEU A 244 -4.70 26.10 10.93
C LEU A 244 -5.29 26.52 9.59
N ALA A 245 -5.09 25.72 8.54
CA ALA A 245 -5.68 25.95 7.23
C ALA A 245 -7.22 25.94 7.28
N GLY A 246 -7.82 25.08 8.14
CA GLY A 246 -9.26 25.05 8.38
C GLY A 246 -9.80 26.41 8.87
N ILE A 247 -9.06 27.12 9.74
CA ILE A 247 -9.43 28.46 10.21
C ILE A 247 -9.17 29.52 9.13
N GLU A 248 -8.02 29.46 8.46
CA GLU A 248 -7.61 30.44 7.45
C GLU A 248 -8.59 30.50 6.26
N HIS A 249 -9.14 29.35 5.90
CA HIS A 249 -10.11 29.22 4.80
C HIS A 249 -11.57 29.15 5.25
N ALA A 250 -11.85 29.29 6.55
CA ALA A 250 -13.17 29.03 7.11
C ALA A 250 -14.29 29.86 6.45
N GLU A 251 -14.07 31.15 6.19
CA GLU A 251 -15.07 32.03 5.62
C GLU A 251 -15.48 31.57 4.18
N GLU A 252 -14.51 31.20 3.37
CA GLU A 252 -14.77 30.66 2.03
C GLU A 252 -15.42 29.29 2.10
N ASN A 253 -14.93 28.44 3.02
CA ASN A 253 -15.47 27.10 3.21
C ASN A 253 -16.91 27.12 3.72
N ILE A 254 -17.26 28.03 4.65
CA ILE A 254 -18.64 28.20 5.13
C ILE A 254 -19.54 28.60 3.95
N ARG A 255 -19.12 29.56 3.13
CA ARG A 255 -19.90 30.01 1.97
C ARG A 255 -20.08 28.88 0.94
N MET A 256 -19.03 28.15 0.64
CA MET A 256 -19.12 26.99 -0.28
C MET A 256 -19.97 25.87 0.30
N ALA A 257 -19.82 25.55 1.57
CA ALA A 257 -20.63 24.55 2.24
C ALA A 257 -22.12 24.89 2.17
N GLN A 258 -22.50 26.14 2.50
CA GLN A 258 -23.88 26.60 2.42
C GLN A 258 -24.47 26.48 1.01
N SER A 259 -23.65 26.73 -0.05
CA SER A 259 -24.13 26.66 -1.43
C SER A 259 -24.20 25.24 -1.98
N ASN A 260 -23.31 24.35 -1.55
CA ASN A 260 -23.10 23.05 -2.19
C ASN A 260 -23.61 21.86 -1.37
N LEU A 261 -23.92 22.05 -0.06
CA LEU A 261 -24.31 20.93 0.81
C LEU A 261 -25.50 20.14 0.27
N SER A 262 -26.51 20.81 -0.30
CA SER A 262 -27.67 20.11 -0.83
C SER A 262 -27.37 19.26 -2.07
N ALA A 263 -26.43 19.69 -2.90
CA ALA A 263 -25.97 18.92 -4.07
C ALA A 263 -25.19 17.69 -3.62
N LEU A 264 -24.24 17.86 -2.69
CA LEU A 264 -23.45 16.76 -2.13
C LEU A 264 -24.30 15.72 -1.41
N VAL A 265 -25.34 16.16 -0.66
CA VAL A 265 -26.32 15.25 -0.06
C VAL A 265 -26.98 14.35 -1.10
N THR A 266 -27.37 14.94 -2.24
CA THR A 266 -28.02 14.19 -3.33
C THR A 266 -27.04 13.21 -4.00
N GLU A 267 -25.79 13.61 -4.18
CA GLU A 267 -24.70 12.80 -4.77
C GLU A 267 -24.44 11.56 -3.91
N VAL A 268 -24.19 11.75 -2.61
CA VAL A 268 -23.94 10.65 -1.66
C VAL A 268 -25.14 9.71 -1.53
N GLU A 269 -26.38 10.22 -1.56
CA GLU A 269 -27.58 9.39 -1.60
C GLU A 269 -27.61 8.46 -2.82
N GLN A 270 -27.23 8.99 -3.99
CA GLN A 270 -27.15 8.23 -5.22
C GLN A 270 -26.06 7.17 -5.14
N GLU A 271 -24.87 7.51 -4.65
CA GLU A 271 -23.75 6.58 -4.50
C GLU A 271 -24.05 5.43 -3.53
N ILE A 272 -24.68 5.71 -2.39
CA ILE A 272 -25.16 4.68 -1.46
C ILE A 272 -26.13 3.72 -2.17
N SER A 273 -27.03 4.24 -2.99
CA SER A 273 -27.99 3.43 -3.76
C SER A 273 -27.27 2.59 -4.83
N GLU A 274 -26.28 3.15 -5.50
CA GLU A 274 -25.48 2.45 -6.51
C GLU A 274 -24.62 1.36 -5.88
N ALA A 275 -23.98 1.63 -4.74
CA ALA A 275 -23.20 0.66 -3.96
C ALA A 275 -24.08 -0.54 -3.53
N GLY A 276 -25.29 -0.29 -3.03
CA GLY A 276 -26.25 -1.34 -2.71
C GLY A 276 -26.66 -2.20 -3.92
N SER A 277 -26.85 -1.56 -5.07
CA SER A 277 -27.15 -2.23 -6.34
C SER A 277 -25.97 -3.04 -6.86
N LEU A 278 -24.75 -2.52 -6.74
CA LEU A 278 -23.52 -3.21 -7.11
C LEU A 278 -23.30 -4.46 -6.26
N ARG A 279 -23.48 -4.33 -4.94
CA ARG A 279 -23.37 -5.44 -4.01
C ARG A 279 -24.36 -6.55 -4.34
N ALA A 280 -25.65 -6.22 -4.55
CA ALA A 280 -26.68 -7.20 -4.88
C ALA A 280 -26.36 -7.96 -6.19
N ARG A 281 -25.92 -7.25 -7.22
CA ARG A 281 -25.50 -7.85 -8.51
C ARG A 281 -24.27 -8.73 -8.34
N GLY A 282 -23.25 -8.25 -7.61
CA GLY A 282 -22.04 -9.00 -7.36
C GLY A 282 -22.27 -10.30 -6.62
N GLN A 283 -23.12 -10.27 -5.59
CA GLN A 283 -23.54 -11.48 -4.86
C GLN A 283 -24.28 -12.48 -5.75
N GLN A 284 -25.21 -12.00 -6.59
CA GLN A 284 -25.92 -12.86 -7.55
C GLN A 284 -25.00 -13.50 -8.58
N GLN A 285 -23.93 -12.83 -8.97
CA GLN A 285 -22.95 -13.31 -9.95
C GLN A 285 -21.80 -14.11 -9.30
N GLY A 286 -21.77 -14.24 -7.97
CA GLY A 286 -20.70 -14.92 -7.24
C GLY A 286 -19.36 -14.21 -7.31
N THR A 287 -19.35 -12.88 -7.53
CA THR A 287 -18.14 -12.07 -7.64
C THR A 287 -17.38 -12.06 -6.31
N GLN A 288 -16.11 -12.38 -6.34
CA GLN A 288 -15.19 -12.27 -5.20
C GLN A 288 -14.72 -10.82 -5.07
N ALA A 289 -15.17 -10.12 -4.04
CA ALA A 289 -14.78 -8.75 -3.72
C ALA A 289 -14.80 -8.55 -2.20
N ASP A 290 -14.13 -7.50 -1.73
CA ASP A 290 -14.17 -7.10 -0.33
C ASP A 290 -15.51 -6.37 -0.02
N TRP A 291 -16.55 -7.17 0.18
CA TRP A 291 -17.88 -6.65 0.51
C TRP A 291 -17.96 -6.06 1.92
N ALA A 292 -17.04 -6.43 2.82
CA ALA A 292 -17.00 -5.90 4.17
C ALA A 292 -16.56 -4.43 4.16
N SER A 293 -15.49 -4.11 3.44
CA SER A 293 -15.04 -2.72 3.26
C SER A 293 -16.10 -1.84 2.59
N LEU A 294 -16.83 -2.37 1.59
CA LEU A 294 -17.95 -1.64 0.98
C LEU A 294 -19.09 -1.38 1.98
N ASP A 295 -19.42 -2.35 2.83
CA ASP A 295 -20.47 -2.18 3.86
C ASP A 295 -20.05 -1.15 4.91
N ASP A 296 -18.80 -1.14 5.32
CA ASP A 296 -18.26 -0.18 6.27
C ASP A 296 -18.29 1.24 5.67
N ALA A 297 -17.89 1.41 4.41
CA ALA A 297 -17.96 2.68 3.69
C ALA A 297 -19.41 3.19 3.56
N VAL A 298 -20.33 2.32 3.15
CA VAL A 298 -21.78 2.67 3.06
C VAL A 298 -22.35 3.06 4.42
N THR A 299 -21.93 2.37 5.50
CA THR A 299 -22.38 2.69 6.86
C THR A 299 -21.87 4.06 7.31
N ALA A 300 -20.60 4.37 7.01
CA ALA A 300 -20.01 5.67 7.30
C ALA A 300 -20.70 6.80 6.50
N ALA A 301 -20.95 6.59 5.21
CA ALA A 301 -21.67 7.54 4.36
C ALA A 301 -23.11 7.78 4.83
N GLN A 302 -23.83 6.76 5.26
CA GLN A 302 -25.18 6.89 5.84
C GLN A 302 -25.17 7.71 7.14
N ALA A 303 -24.18 7.50 8.01
CA ALA A 303 -24.04 8.26 9.25
C ALA A 303 -23.72 9.74 8.96
N ALA A 304 -22.82 10.01 8.03
CA ALA A 304 -22.50 11.37 7.57
C ALA A 304 -23.72 12.08 6.95
N LEU A 305 -24.49 11.36 6.13
CA LEU A 305 -25.72 11.84 5.52
C LEU A 305 -26.80 12.22 6.57
N SER A 306 -26.99 11.37 7.58
CA SER A 306 -27.90 11.69 8.69
C SER A 306 -27.46 12.96 9.42
N THR A 307 -26.15 13.08 9.72
CA THR A 307 -25.58 14.26 10.37
C THR A 307 -25.78 15.52 9.52
N ALA A 308 -25.56 15.42 8.20
CA ALA A 308 -25.73 16.54 7.28
C ALA A 308 -27.19 17.03 7.21
N ARG A 309 -28.16 16.11 7.27
CA ARG A 309 -29.59 16.46 7.30
C ARG A 309 -30.02 17.11 8.61
N ASP A 310 -29.50 16.59 9.73
CA ASP A 310 -29.90 17.03 11.07
C ASP A 310 -29.24 18.36 11.47
N LYS A 311 -27.96 18.55 11.10
CA LYS A 311 -27.12 19.66 11.55
C LYS A 311 -26.67 20.62 10.47
N GLY A 312 -26.86 20.30 9.19
CA GLY A 312 -26.35 21.10 8.07
C GLY A 312 -26.88 22.53 8.00
N GLY A 313 -28.04 22.81 8.62
CA GLY A 313 -28.55 24.18 8.76
C GLY A 313 -27.80 24.98 9.84
N ASP A 314 -27.38 24.33 10.90
CA ASP A 314 -26.74 24.95 12.06
C ASP A 314 -25.19 24.94 11.93
N ASP A 315 -24.61 23.88 11.35
CA ASP A 315 -23.18 23.73 11.07
C ASP A 315 -22.96 23.21 9.63
N PRO A 316 -23.12 24.06 8.61
CA PRO A 316 -22.96 23.66 7.23
C PRO A 316 -21.55 23.23 6.88
N LEU A 317 -20.52 23.82 7.52
CA LEU A 317 -19.11 23.49 7.28
C LEU A 317 -18.78 22.08 7.79
N GLY A 318 -19.13 21.77 9.04
CA GLY A 318 -18.92 20.45 9.62
C GLY A 318 -19.71 19.37 8.89
N ALA A 319 -20.96 19.67 8.53
CA ALA A 319 -21.80 18.77 7.75
C ALA A 319 -21.23 18.47 6.34
N TYR A 320 -20.77 19.51 5.63
CA TYR A 320 -20.15 19.37 4.32
C TYR A 320 -18.84 18.57 4.39
N THR A 321 -17.97 18.91 5.35
CA THR A 321 -16.68 18.21 5.51
C THR A 321 -16.89 16.72 5.83
N ALA A 322 -17.77 16.40 6.80
CA ALA A 322 -18.04 15.02 7.15
C ALA A 322 -18.63 14.19 5.99
N LEU A 323 -19.46 14.84 5.15
CA LEU A 323 -20.05 14.19 4.00
C LEU A 323 -19.04 14.01 2.87
N ALA A 324 -18.18 15.00 2.59
CA ALA A 324 -17.12 14.91 1.60
C ALA A 324 -16.03 13.89 1.99
N ASP A 325 -15.69 13.76 3.28
CA ASP A 325 -14.75 12.75 3.76
C ASP A 325 -15.32 11.32 3.57
N ALA A 326 -16.64 11.16 3.71
CA ALA A 326 -17.32 9.88 3.50
C ALA A 326 -17.51 9.52 2.02
N ASP A 327 -17.59 10.51 1.13
CA ASP A 327 -17.67 10.38 -0.32
C ASP A 327 -16.32 9.92 -0.94
N ALA A 328 -15.22 10.26 -0.30
CA ALA A 328 -13.87 9.95 -0.77
C ALA A 328 -13.39 8.51 -0.46
N VAL A 329 -14.18 7.68 0.26
CA VAL A 329 -13.85 6.31 0.69
C VAL A 329 -14.54 5.28 -0.18
#